data_149cb98e95bd2f7905319a57d3cb9c75
#
_entry.id   149cb98e95bd2f7905319a57d3cb9c75
#
_cell.length_a   1.000
_cell.length_b   1.000
_cell.length_c   1.000
_cell.angle_alpha   90.00
_cell.angle_beta   90.00
_cell.angle_gamma   90.00
#
_symmetry.space_group_name_H-M   'P 1'
#
loop_
_entity.id
_entity.type
_entity.pdbx_description
1 polymer ?
#
loop_
_entity_poly.entity_id
_entity_poly.type
_entity_poly.pdbx_seq_one_letter_code
_entity_poly.pdbx_strand_id
1 'polypeptide(L)'
;MSIITVYSGSFCNEEAVVRALVARTGYQLVSDADLVAEAAKLSGIPEPKIDRVFSARPSVFNKFTHERERSLAHLRLAAARAVVANNLVISGYGGQLVSRTINHVLRVCLIADRKARTAQAAAAMQVTDQDAAKLIQKQDEDRAEWVRALFDHTDPWAPQLYDMVLPTDK
;
A
#
# COMPACT_ATOMS: atom_id res chain seq x y z
N MET A 1 -7.55 -20.35 -7.32
CA MET A 1 -6.29 -19.67 -7.04
C MET A 1 -6.56 -18.19 -7.20
N SER A 2 -6.61 -17.44 -6.13
CA SER A 2 -6.88 -16.01 -6.23
C SER A 2 -6.16 -15.24 -5.12
N ILE A 3 -5.54 -14.17 -5.54
CA ILE A 3 -4.90 -13.20 -4.67
C ILE A 3 -5.57 -11.87 -4.94
N ILE A 4 -5.85 -11.12 -3.90
CA ILE A 4 -6.42 -9.79 -4.00
C ILE A 4 -5.42 -8.83 -3.37
N THR A 5 -4.98 -7.83 -4.13
CA THR A 5 -4.21 -6.72 -3.56
C THR A 5 -5.13 -5.51 -3.39
N VAL A 6 -5.07 -4.88 -2.24
CA VAL A 6 -5.86 -3.69 -1.92
C VAL A 6 -4.92 -2.53 -1.65
N TYR A 7 -5.04 -1.48 -2.45
CA TYR A 7 -4.37 -0.20 -2.24
C TYR A 7 -5.43 0.89 -2.06
N SER A 8 -5.18 1.88 -1.22
CA SER A 8 -6.20 2.87 -0.92
C SER A 8 -5.66 4.28 -0.77
N GLY A 9 -6.52 5.25 -0.98
CA GLY A 9 -6.33 6.59 -0.44
C GLY A 9 -6.44 6.60 1.08
N SER A 10 -5.82 7.59 1.71
CA SER A 10 -5.99 7.79 3.14
C SER A 10 -7.45 8.04 3.48
N PHE A 11 -7.92 7.44 4.55
CA PHE A 11 -9.30 7.58 5.01
C PHE A 11 -10.37 7.14 3.96
N CYS A 12 -10.08 6.08 3.22
CA CYS A 12 -11.01 5.44 2.28
C CYS A 12 -11.60 4.14 2.85
N ASN A 13 -11.81 4.01 4.15
CA ASN A 13 -12.39 2.83 4.81
C ASN A 13 -11.66 1.49 4.52
N GLU A 14 -10.38 1.54 4.17
CA GLU A 14 -9.61 0.34 3.80
C GLU A 14 -9.75 -0.78 4.83
N GLU A 15 -9.55 -0.46 6.11
CA GLU A 15 -9.59 -1.45 7.18
C GLU A 15 -10.93 -2.19 7.26
N ALA A 16 -12.04 -1.45 7.12
CA ALA A 16 -13.38 -2.05 7.15
C ALA A 16 -13.63 -2.94 5.93
N VAL A 17 -13.21 -2.49 4.75
CA VAL A 17 -13.33 -3.25 3.49
C VAL A 17 -12.48 -4.53 3.55
N VAL A 18 -11.22 -4.43 3.94
CA VAL A 18 -10.30 -5.57 4.04
C VAL A 18 -10.80 -6.58 5.07
N ARG A 19 -11.27 -6.13 6.24
CA ARG A 19 -11.86 -6.99 7.28
C ARG A 19 -13.08 -7.75 6.75
N ALA A 20 -13.99 -7.06 6.06
CA ALA A 20 -15.17 -7.68 5.46
C ALA A 20 -14.79 -8.68 4.35
N LEU A 21 -13.80 -8.34 3.54
CA LEU A 21 -13.29 -9.22 2.48
C LEU A 21 -12.71 -10.51 3.07
N VAL A 22 -11.82 -10.39 4.05
CA VAL A 22 -11.23 -11.55 4.76
C VAL A 22 -12.31 -12.41 5.41
N ALA A 23 -13.29 -11.81 6.10
CA ALA A 23 -14.37 -12.54 6.75
C ALA A 23 -15.24 -13.32 5.74
N ARG A 24 -15.47 -12.77 4.54
CA ARG A 24 -16.30 -13.41 3.50
C ARG A 24 -15.56 -14.47 2.70
N THR A 25 -14.27 -14.29 2.48
CA THR A 25 -13.48 -15.19 1.63
C THR A 25 -12.75 -16.27 2.41
N GLY A 26 -12.48 -16.04 3.70
CA GLY A 26 -11.58 -16.88 4.49
C GLY A 26 -10.12 -16.74 4.07
N TYR A 27 -9.78 -15.73 3.29
CA TYR A 27 -8.40 -15.50 2.82
C TYR A 27 -7.51 -15.01 3.96
N GLN A 28 -6.25 -15.37 3.89
CA GLN A 28 -5.24 -14.86 4.83
C GLN A 28 -4.91 -13.40 4.50
N LEU A 29 -4.85 -12.54 5.50
CA LEU A 29 -4.37 -11.18 5.34
C LEU A 29 -2.85 -11.14 5.45
N VAL A 30 -2.23 -10.41 4.53
CA VAL A 30 -0.80 -10.05 4.54
C VAL A 30 -0.72 -8.52 4.51
N SER A 31 -0.17 -7.93 5.53
CA SER A 31 0.04 -6.48 5.66
C SER A 31 1.43 -6.06 5.19
N ASP A 32 1.67 -4.75 5.08
CA ASP A 32 3.00 -4.20 4.84
C ASP A 32 3.99 -4.64 5.93
N ALA A 33 3.57 -4.70 7.20
CA ALA A 33 4.41 -5.16 8.30
C ALA A 33 4.83 -6.63 8.16
N ASP A 34 3.93 -7.51 7.69
CA ASP A 34 4.25 -8.91 7.44
C ASP A 34 5.30 -9.06 6.32
N LEU A 35 5.18 -8.25 5.25
CA LEU A 35 6.17 -8.24 4.17
C LEU A 35 7.51 -7.67 4.62
N VAL A 36 7.52 -6.66 5.47
CA VAL A 36 8.75 -6.11 6.09
C VAL A 36 9.43 -7.16 6.94
N ALA A 37 8.69 -7.86 7.81
CA ALA A 37 9.23 -8.91 8.66
C ALA A 37 9.82 -10.07 7.84
N GLU A 38 9.14 -10.51 6.77
CA GLU A 38 9.66 -11.55 5.88
C GLU A 38 10.90 -11.06 5.11
N ALA A 39 10.90 -9.83 4.60
CA ALA A 39 12.06 -9.26 3.92
C ALA A 39 13.27 -9.10 4.85
N ALA A 40 13.04 -8.78 6.13
CA ALA A 40 14.09 -8.73 7.15
C ALA A 40 14.72 -10.11 7.40
N LYS A 41 13.90 -11.15 7.51
CA LYS A 41 14.39 -12.55 7.63
C LYS A 41 15.22 -12.96 6.42
N LEU A 42 14.81 -12.57 5.21
CA LEU A 42 15.49 -12.93 3.97
C LEU A 42 16.83 -12.20 3.78
N SER A 43 16.92 -10.97 4.25
CA SER A 43 18.03 -10.06 3.97
C SER A 43 19.04 -9.91 5.11
N GLY A 44 18.61 -10.16 6.35
CA GLY A 44 19.32 -9.76 7.55
C GLY A 44 19.31 -8.24 7.81
N ILE A 45 18.57 -7.45 6.99
CA ILE A 45 18.43 -6.02 7.20
C ILE A 45 17.38 -5.80 8.29
N PRO A 46 17.62 -4.91 9.28
CA PRO A 46 16.64 -4.62 10.32
C PRO A 46 15.32 -4.09 9.76
N GLU A 47 14.19 -4.57 10.29
CA GLU A 47 12.85 -4.16 9.88
C GLU A 47 12.65 -2.63 9.76
N PRO A 48 13.10 -1.78 10.72
CA PRO A 48 12.93 -0.33 10.60
C PRO A 48 13.63 0.28 9.38
N LYS A 49 14.68 -0.38 8.86
CA LYS A 49 15.35 0.08 7.64
C LYS A 49 14.57 -0.30 6.39
N ILE A 50 13.98 -1.49 6.38
CA ILE A 50 13.15 -1.95 5.27
C ILE A 50 11.84 -1.16 5.23
N ASP A 51 11.20 -0.95 6.37
CA ASP A 51 9.95 -0.18 6.50
C ASP A 51 10.04 1.24 5.91
N ARG A 52 11.22 1.86 6.01
CA ARG A 52 11.48 3.18 5.38
C ARG A 52 11.26 3.20 3.86
N VAL A 53 11.25 2.06 3.18
CA VAL A 53 10.95 1.99 1.74
C VAL A 53 9.53 2.47 1.46
N PHE A 54 8.60 2.26 2.38
CA PHE A 54 7.22 2.72 2.27
C PHE A 54 7.03 4.21 2.63
N SER A 55 8.06 4.85 3.19
CA SER A 55 8.03 6.29 3.42
C SER A 55 8.46 7.05 2.16
N ALA A 56 7.72 8.12 1.84
CA ALA A 56 7.92 8.89 0.61
C ALA A 56 9.20 9.75 0.58
N ARG A 57 9.92 9.86 1.68
CA ARG A 57 11.08 10.78 1.75
C ARG A 57 12.39 10.10 1.32
N PRO A 58 12.80 10.24 0.04
CA PRO A 58 14.07 9.70 -0.45
C PRO A 58 15.29 10.29 0.27
N SER A 59 15.14 11.44 0.94
CA SER A 59 16.22 12.17 1.60
C SER A 59 16.83 11.45 2.81
N VAL A 60 16.13 10.46 3.35
CA VAL A 60 16.62 9.64 4.48
C VAL A 60 17.53 8.49 4.00
N PHE A 61 17.43 8.14 2.72
CA PHE A 61 18.35 7.18 2.10
C PHE A 61 19.52 7.94 1.47
N ASN A 62 20.71 7.74 2.00
CA ASN A 62 21.91 8.25 1.36
C ASN A 62 21.96 7.71 -0.09
N LYS A 63 21.98 8.61 -1.09
CA LYS A 63 22.04 8.26 -2.52
C LYS A 63 23.22 7.33 -2.87
N PHE A 64 24.18 7.18 -1.97
CA PHE A 64 25.41 6.41 -2.16
C PHE A 64 25.38 4.97 -1.60
N THR A 65 24.30 4.55 -0.91
CA THR A 65 24.37 3.27 -0.16
C THR A 65 23.65 2.09 -0.80
N HIS A 66 22.96 2.22 -1.90
CA HIS A 66 22.11 1.15 -2.48
C HIS A 66 21.16 0.46 -1.46
N GLU A 67 21.06 1.01 -0.24
CA GLU A 67 20.31 0.41 0.86
C GLU A 67 18.81 0.33 0.53
N ARG A 68 18.28 1.39 -0.08
CA ARG A 68 16.87 1.42 -0.52
C ARG A 68 16.60 0.38 -1.60
N GLU A 69 17.50 0.27 -2.58
CA GLU A 69 17.36 -0.70 -3.68
C GLU A 69 17.40 -2.13 -3.17
N ARG A 70 18.33 -2.43 -2.24
CA ARG A 70 18.43 -3.74 -1.60
C ARG A 70 17.17 -4.05 -0.78
N SER A 71 16.69 -3.12 0.03
CA SER A 71 15.47 -3.29 0.82
C SER A 71 14.25 -3.52 -0.09
N LEU A 72 14.12 -2.73 -1.16
CA LEU A 72 13.05 -2.89 -2.16
C LEU A 72 13.12 -4.25 -2.87
N ALA A 73 14.32 -4.72 -3.22
CA ALA A 73 14.50 -6.03 -3.84
C ALA A 73 14.02 -7.17 -2.91
N HIS A 74 14.32 -7.09 -1.61
CA HIS A 74 13.87 -8.09 -0.64
C HIS A 74 12.38 -7.98 -0.34
N LEU A 75 11.79 -6.78 -0.34
CA LEU A 75 10.34 -6.61 -0.26
C LEU A 75 9.62 -7.21 -1.48
N ARG A 76 10.16 -7.02 -2.69
CA ARG A 76 9.63 -7.66 -3.90
C ARG A 76 9.75 -9.19 -3.82
N LEU A 77 10.85 -9.70 -3.28
CA LEU A 77 11.02 -11.13 -3.06
C LEU A 77 10.02 -11.67 -2.02
N ALA A 78 9.80 -10.95 -0.92
CA ALA A 78 8.81 -11.31 0.10
C ALA A 78 7.39 -11.33 -0.50
N ALA A 79 7.01 -10.29 -1.27
CA ALA A 79 5.73 -10.25 -1.97
C ALA A 79 5.60 -11.41 -2.98
N ALA A 80 6.64 -11.71 -3.76
CA ALA A 80 6.65 -12.83 -4.70
C ALA A 80 6.49 -14.19 -4.01
N ARG A 81 7.08 -14.37 -2.83
CA ARG A 81 6.90 -15.57 -2.01
C ARG A 81 5.49 -15.68 -1.45
N ALA A 82 4.93 -14.57 -0.97
CA ALA A 82 3.57 -14.53 -0.46
C ALA A 82 2.56 -14.99 -1.53
N VAL A 83 2.71 -14.54 -2.77
CA VAL A 83 1.78 -14.88 -3.85
C VAL A 83 1.88 -16.32 -4.37
N VAL A 84 2.87 -17.09 -3.93
CA VAL A 84 2.91 -18.56 -4.16
C VAL A 84 1.84 -19.26 -3.33
N ALA A 85 1.56 -18.77 -2.13
CA ALA A 85 0.41 -19.20 -1.35
C ALA A 85 -0.86 -18.64 -2.01
N ASN A 86 -1.93 -19.46 -2.08
CA ASN A 86 -3.21 -19.02 -2.62
C ASN A 86 -4.09 -18.43 -1.52
N ASN A 87 -5.17 -17.77 -1.93
CA ASN A 87 -6.19 -17.28 -1.02
C ASN A 87 -5.65 -16.21 -0.04
N LEU A 88 -5.01 -15.18 -0.61
CA LEU A 88 -4.45 -14.06 0.13
C LEU A 88 -5.15 -12.75 -0.21
N VAL A 89 -5.23 -11.88 0.80
CA VAL A 89 -5.45 -10.44 0.66
C VAL A 89 -4.16 -9.74 1.09
N ILE A 90 -3.53 -8.99 0.18
CA ILE A 90 -2.37 -8.15 0.50
C ILE A 90 -2.86 -6.71 0.56
N SER A 91 -2.78 -6.08 1.73
CA SER A 91 -3.25 -4.71 1.95
C SER A 91 -2.09 -3.75 2.17
N GLY A 92 -2.15 -2.60 1.53
CA GLY A 92 -1.15 -1.54 1.63
C GLY A 92 -0.24 -1.39 0.41
N TYR A 93 0.92 -0.82 0.62
CA TYR A 93 1.94 -0.57 -0.42
C TYR A 93 2.53 -1.87 -1.00
N GLY A 94 2.61 -2.91 -0.17
CA GLY A 94 3.17 -4.21 -0.55
C GLY A 94 2.45 -4.86 -1.72
N GLY A 95 1.15 -4.63 -1.86
CA GLY A 95 0.36 -5.08 -2.99
C GLY A 95 0.86 -4.55 -4.34
N GLN A 96 1.40 -3.34 -4.37
CA GLN A 96 1.98 -2.73 -5.57
C GLN A 96 3.30 -3.37 -5.99
N LEU A 97 4.00 -4.06 -5.07
CA LEU A 97 5.26 -4.74 -5.37
C LEU A 97 5.06 -6.09 -6.08
N VAL A 98 3.84 -6.60 -6.12
CA VAL A 98 3.49 -7.83 -6.83
C VAL A 98 3.59 -7.59 -8.34
N SER A 99 4.41 -8.40 -9.02
CA SER A 99 4.65 -8.24 -10.46
C SER A 99 3.34 -8.30 -11.27
N ARG A 100 3.21 -7.42 -12.25
CA ARG A 100 2.07 -7.41 -13.18
C ARG A 100 2.02 -8.62 -14.12
N THR A 101 3.11 -9.35 -14.24
CA THR A 101 3.15 -10.60 -15.02
C THR A 101 2.43 -11.76 -14.34
N ILE A 102 2.02 -11.59 -13.07
CA ILE A 102 1.26 -12.60 -12.32
C ILE A 102 -0.24 -12.39 -12.58
N ASN A 103 -0.83 -13.27 -13.37
CA ASN A 103 -2.19 -13.11 -13.91
C ASN A 103 -3.32 -13.50 -12.94
N HIS A 104 -3.03 -14.21 -11.84
CA HIS A 104 -4.04 -14.64 -10.86
C HIS A 104 -4.18 -13.69 -9.66
N VAL A 105 -3.82 -12.44 -9.85
CA VAL A 105 -3.93 -11.35 -8.87
C VAL A 105 -4.97 -10.34 -9.33
N LEU A 106 -5.97 -10.10 -8.50
CA LEU A 106 -6.93 -9.01 -8.65
C LEU A 106 -6.40 -7.77 -7.91
N ARG A 107 -6.15 -6.69 -8.64
CA ARG A 107 -5.64 -5.43 -8.08
C ARG A 107 -6.78 -4.46 -7.88
N VAL A 108 -7.04 -4.12 -6.64
CA VAL A 108 -8.14 -3.24 -6.25
C VAL A 108 -7.57 -1.94 -5.68
N CYS A 109 -8.11 -0.81 -6.13
CA CYS A 109 -7.87 0.49 -5.55
C CYS A 109 -9.15 1.01 -4.88
N LEU A 110 -9.05 1.44 -3.62
CA LEU A 110 -10.14 2.07 -2.91
C LEU A 110 -9.96 3.59 -2.94
N ILE A 111 -11.00 4.30 -3.34
CA ILE A 111 -11.04 5.75 -3.39
C ILE A 111 -12.27 6.27 -2.65
N ALA A 112 -12.28 7.54 -2.29
CA ALA A 112 -13.46 8.23 -1.79
C ALA A 112 -13.36 9.73 -2.08
N ASP A 113 -14.50 10.40 -2.12
CA ASP A 113 -14.57 11.85 -2.32
C ASP A 113 -13.80 12.58 -1.21
N ARG A 114 -13.14 13.69 -1.57
CA ARG A 114 -12.34 14.47 -0.63
C ARG A 114 -13.13 14.89 0.60
N LYS A 115 -14.42 15.25 0.42
CA LYS A 115 -15.31 15.64 1.52
C LYS A 115 -15.53 14.50 2.52
N ALA A 116 -15.80 13.29 2.02
CA ALA A 116 -16.00 12.10 2.84
C ALA A 116 -14.72 11.75 3.61
N ARG A 117 -13.57 11.75 2.93
CA ARG A 117 -12.25 11.50 3.54
C ARG A 117 -11.91 12.53 4.62
N THR A 118 -12.19 13.83 4.36
CA THR A 118 -11.95 14.90 5.33
C THR A 118 -12.78 14.69 6.60
N ALA A 119 -14.08 14.39 6.46
CA ALA A 119 -14.94 14.12 7.60
C ALA A 119 -14.46 12.90 8.43
N GLN A 120 -14.05 11.82 7.75
CA GLN A 120 -13.49 10.65 8.42
C GLN A 120 -12.18 10.96 9.15
N ALA A 121 -11.27 11.70 8.50
CA ALA A 121 -10.00 12.10 9.09
C ALA A 121 -10.20 13.00 10.32
N ALA A 122 -11.10 14.00 10.21
CA ALA A 122 -11.42 14.90 11.30
C ALA A 122 -11.97 14.14 12.52
N ALA A 123 -12.88 13.19 12.29
CA ALA A 123 -13.45 12.36 13.35
C ALA A 123 -12.40 11.41 13.98
N ALA A 124 -11.61 10.72 13.15
CA ALA A 124 -10.64 9.74 13.62
C ALA A 124 -9.47 10.38 14.39
N MET A 125 -9.00 11.54 13.94
CA MET A 125 -7.84 12.24 14.50
C MET A 125 -8.22 13.32 15.50
N GLN A 126 -9.51 13.63 15.69
CA GLN A 126 -10.04 14.67 16.57
C GLN A 126 -9.45 16.06 16.23
N VAL A 127 -9.37 16.39 14.94
CA VAL A 127 -8.85 17.64 14.42
C VAL A 127 -9.91 18.40 13.63
N THR A 128 -9.61 19.65 13.26
CA THR A 128 -10.50 20.44 12.38
C THR A 128 -10.53 19.88 10.96
N ASP A 129 -11.61 20.14 10.21
CA ASP A 129 -11.69 19.78 8.79
C ASP A 129 -10.55 20.36 7.97
N GLN A 130 -10.08 21.57 8.32
CA GLN A 130 -8.96 22.21 7.64
C GLN A 130 -7.65 21.44 7.86
N ASP A 131 -7.38 20.99 9.07
CA ASP A 131 -6.17 20.22 9.39
C ASP A 131 -6.26 18.80 8.83
N ALA A 132 -7.44 18.19 8.87
CA ALA A 132 -7.72 16.92 8.21
C ALA A 132 -7.47 16.99 6.69
N ALA A 133 -7.93 18.07 6.02
CA ALA A 133 -7.70 18.25 4.59
C ALA A 133 -6.21 18.41 4.25
N LYS A 134 -5.43 19.14 5.09
CA LYS A 134 -3.97 19.26 4.92
C LYS A 134 -3.25 17.92 5.12
N LEU A 135 -3.69 17.15 6.13
CA LEU A 135 -3.15 15.81 6.40
C LEU A 135 -3.36 14.88 5.19
N ILE A 136 -4.59 14.84 4.65
CA ILE A 136 -4.91 14.04 3.47
C ILE A 136 -4.08 14.46 2.28
N GLN A 137 -3.98 15.76 2.00
CA GLN A 137 -3.17 16.27 0.90
C GLN A 137 -1.71 15.80 1.00
N LYS A 138 -1.10 15.95 2.17
CA LYS A 138 0.28 15.51 2.41
C LYS A 138 0.43 14.01 2.19
N GLN A 139 -0.49 13.20 2.70
CA GLN A 139 -0.43 11.75 2.53
C GLN A 139 -0.63 11.31 1.08
N ASP A 140 -1.46 12.02 0.31
CA ASP A 140 -1.66 11.75 -1.11
C ASP A 140 -0.41 12.14 -1.92
N GLU A 141 0.24 13.26 -1.58
CA GLU A 141 1.53 13.66 -2.16
C GLU A 141 2.61 12.60 -1.88
N ASP A 142 2.70 12.12 -0.63
CA ASP A 142 3.62 11.06 -0.24
C ASP A 142 3.38 9.77 -1.06
N ARG A 143 2.11 9.40 -1.29
CA ARG A 143 1.76 8.24 -2.14
C ARG A 143 2.15 8.45 -3.60
N ALA A 144 1.89 9.64 -4.13
CA ALA A 144 2.24 9.97 -5.51
C ALA A 144 3.76 9.92 -5.73
N GLU A 145 4.54 10.44 -4.79
CA GLU A 145 6.01 10.35 -4.84
C GLU A 145 6.50 8.91 -4.80
N TRP A 146 5.91 8.09 -3.93
CA TRP A 146 6.27 6.67 -3.81
C TRP A 146 5.98 5.90 -5.10
N VAL A 147 4.78 6.07 -5.67
CA VAL A 147 4.37 5.41 -6.91
C VAL A 147 5.25 5.88 -8.09
N ARG A 148 5.53 7.19 -8.17
CA ARG A 148 6.43 7.73 -9.20
C ARG A 148 7.83 7.14 -9.12
N ALA A 149 8.36 7.00 -7.90
CA ALA A 149 9.70 6.45 -7.70
C ALA A 149 9.84 4.97 -8.11
N LEU A 150 8.73 4.22 -8.17
CA LEU A 150 8.74 2.78 -8.48
C LEU A 150 8.24 2.42 -9.86
N PHE A 151 7.31 3.21 -10.43
CA PHE A 151 6.54 2.84 -11.62
C PHE A 151 6.54 3.91 -12.71
N ASP A 152 7.20 5.05 -12.49
CA ASP A 152 7.20 6.21 -13.40
C ASP A 152 5.76 6.75 -13.67
N HIS A 153 4.86 6.58 -12.70
CA HIS A 153 3.50 7.12 -12.71
C HIS A 153 3.36 8.24 -11.69
N THR A 154 2.74 9.35 -12.09
CA THR A 154 2.53 10.51 -11.21
C THR A 154 1.23 10.44 -10.42
N ASP A 155 0.25 9.66 -10.90
CA ASP A 155 -1.04 9.49 -10.26
C ASP A 155 -1.15 8.09 -9.65
N PRO A 156 -1.15 7.96 -8.31
CA PRO A 156 -1.28 6.68 -7.64
C PRO A 156 -2.67 6.03 -7.80
N TRP A 157 -3.66 6.80 -8.26
CA TRP A 157 -5.04 6.35 -8.48
C TRP A 157 -5.34 6.04 -9.94
N ALA A 158 -4.36 6.14 -10.82
CA ALA A 158 -4.52 5.91 -12.25
C ALA A 158 -5.15 4.54 -12.54
N PRO A 159 -6.29 4.48 -13.27
CA PRO A 159 -7.00 3.22 -13.52
C PRO A 159 -6.12 2.13 -14.15
N GLN A 160 -5.10 2.52 -14.91
CA GLN A 160 -4.16 1.59 -15.55
C GLN A 160 -3.34 0.78 -14.54
N LEU A 161 -3.28 1.22 -13.28
CA LEU A 161 -2.56 0.54 -12.21
C LEU A 161 -3.38 -0.60 -11.57
N TYR A 162 -4.69 -0.67 -11.83
CA TYR A 162 -5.62 -1.56 -11.13
C TYR A 162 -6.55 -2.29 -12.10
N ASP A 163 -7.07 -3.41 -11.65
CA ASP A 163 -8.14 -4.14 -12.35
C ASP A 163 -9.51 -3.58 -11.96
N MET A 164 -9.62 -3.01 -10.73
CA MET A 164 -10.83 -2.37 -10.22
C MET A 164 -10.49 -1.13 -9.39
N VAL A 165 -11.26 -0.05 -9.58
CA VAL A 165 -11.24 1.15 -8.73
C VAL A 165 -12.62 1.31 -8.12
N LEU A 166 -12.72 1.26 -6.80
CA LEU A 166 -13.98 1.22 -6.07
C LEU A 166 -14.14 2.44 -5.16
N PRO A 167 -15.21 3.22 -5.31
CA PRO A 167 -15.56 4.27 -4.35
C PRO A 167 -16.12 3.64 -3.06
N THR A 168 -15.68 4.13 -1.91
CA THR A 168 -16.07 3.61 -0.58
C THR A 168 -16.98 4.55 0.20
N ASP A 169 -17.37 5.64 -0.40
CA ASP A 169 -18.22 6.69 0.16
C ASP A 169 -19.65 6.70 -0.43
N LYS A 170 -20.03 5.66 -1.16
CA LYS A 170 -21.34 5.47 -1.80
C LYS A 170 -22.07 4.26 -1.27
#